data_db15b439e2827dfcf1c7f2dcc330591a
#
_entry.id   db15b439e2827dfcf1c7f2dcc330591a
#
_cell.length_a   1.000
_cell.length_b   1.000
_cell.length_c   1.000
_cell.angle_alpha   90.00
_cell.angle_beta   90.00
_cell.angle_gamma   90.00
#
_symmetry.space_group_name_H-M   'P 1'
#
loop_
_entity.id
_entity.type
_entity.pdbx_description
1 polymer ?
#
loop_
_entity_poly.entity_id
_entity_poly.type
_entity_poly.pdbx_seq_one_letter_code
_entity_poly.pdbx_strand_id
1 'polypeptide(L)'
;LEGDLVNKHLPGQRITANVIPVVRSEIKKNKKTPMFDIIYHMVSSTHESVPFTEIKISDEERAQIEDVAATDNLLQLMGNSIAPSIFANDKLRLIKRSLVLQLFGGVRRKTSDNNYLRGDIHILLMGDPGVAKSQLLSYMSNISPRGKFATGGGTTGAGLTAAAIRDTFGDGRFALEAGVLPLSDRGLAAIDEFDKISNEDKGSMHPAMEQQRIYVAKGGITATLPARCAILAAANPKGGRFSNRNENSSIMTSFEETGLPY
;
A
#
# COMPACT_ATOMS: atom_id res chain seq x y z
N LEU A 1 -21.60 3.19 -13.20
CA LEU A 1 -21.83 4.61 -12.97
C LEU A 1 -22.34 5.24 -14.26
N GLU A 2 -23.42 6.01 -14.20
CA GLU A 2 -24.04 6.69 -15.35
C GLU A 2 -24.29 8.15 -14.99
N GLY A 3 -24.41 9.01 -16.02
CA GLY A 3 -24.71 10.43 -15.85
C GLY A 3 -23.64 11.18 -15.03
N ASP A 4 -24.09 11.99 -14.09
CA ASP A 4 -23.24 12.85 -13.25
C ASP A 4 -22.30 12.10 -12.28
N LEU A 5 -22.46 10.78 -12.17
CA LEU A 5 -21.61 9.94 -11.33
C LEU A 5 -20.36 9.41 -12.06
N VAL A 6 -20.31 9.58 -13.39
CA VAL A 6 -19.16 9.18 -14.20
C VAL A 6 -17.97 10.06 -13.83
N ASN A 7 -16.81 9.41 -13.55
CA ASN A 7 -15.57 10.07 -13.12
C ASN A 7 -15.63 10.83 -11.79
N LYS A 8 -16.75 10.79 -11.06
CA LYS A 8 -16.86 11.42 -9.74
C LYS A 8 -16.04 10.69 -8.67
N HIS A 9 -15.89 9.38 -8.82
CA HIS A 9 -15.15 8.53 -7.88
C HIS A 9 -14.07 7.76 -8.60
N LEU A 10 -12.91 7.70 -7.97
CA LEU A 10 -11.77 6.91 -8.44
C LEU A 10 -11.69 5.58 -7.69
N PRO A 11 -11.20 4.51 -8.34
CA PRO A 11 -10.90 3.25 -7.65
C PRO A 11 -10.00 3.48 -6.44
N GLY A 12 -10.28 2.79 -5.34
CA GLY A 12 -9.57 2.95 -4.06
C GLY A 12 -10.17 4.01 -3.12
N GLN A 13 -11.13 4.80 -3.55
CA GLN A 13 -11.86 5.72 -2.66
C GLN A 13 -12.94 4.97 -1.86
N ARG A 14 -13.10 5.34 -0.58
CA ARG A 14 -14.22 4.87 0.24
C ARG A 14 -15.40 5.82 0.02
N ILE A 15 -16.54 5.24 -0.33
CA ILE A 15 -17.77 5.99 -0.59
C ILE A 15 -18.95 5.32 0.11
N THR A 16 -19.91 6.11 0.54
CA THR A 16 -21.26 5.63 0.89
C THR A 16 -22.17 5.88 -0.31
N ALA A 17 -22.87 4.86 -0.76
CA ALA A 17 -23.69 4.94 -1.94
C ALA A 17 -25.08 4.35 -1.72
N ASN A 18 -26.10 5.00 -2.25
CA ASN A 18 -27.41 4.40 -2.43
C ASN A 18 -27.42 3.63 -3.75
N VAL A 19 -27.70 2.35 -3.67
CA VAL A 19 -27.59 1.44 -4.80
C VAL A 19 -28.86 0.62 -5.00
N ILE A 20 -29.16 0.29 -6.25
CA ILE A 20 -30.21 -0.65 -6.63
C ILE A 20 -29.49 -1.92 -7.13
N PRO A 21 -29.68 -3.08 -6.49
CA PRO A 21 -29.12 -4.32 -7.00
C PRO A 21 -29.85 -4.73 -8.28
N VAL A 22 -29.09 -5.04 -9.32
CA VAL A 22 -29.60 -5.52 -10.63
C VAL A 22 -28.91 -6.81 -10.97
N VAL A 23 -29.68 -7.83 -11.34
CA VAL A 23 -29.16 -9.12 -11.77
C VAL A 23 -28.81 -9.04 -13.26
N ARG A 24 -27.57 -9.34 -13.62
CA ARG A 24 -27.12 -9.47 -15.01
C ARG A 24 -26.59 -10.88 -15.29
N SER A 25 -26.90 -11.39 -16.48
CA SER A 25 -26.32 -12.64 -16.95
C SER A 25 -24.95 -12.39 -17.60
N GLU A 26 -24.01 -13.29 -17.37
CA GLU A 26 -22.72 -13.28 -18.05
C GLU A 26 -22.90 -13.50 -19.56
N ILE A 27 -22.19 -12.73 -20.39
CA ILE A 27 -22.20 -12.87 -21.84
C ILE A 27 -20.87 -13.45 -22.30
N LYS A 28 -20.88 -14.69 -22.79
CA LYS A 28 -19.70 -15.33 -23.42
C LYS A 28 -19.97 -15.55 -24.91
N LYS A 29 -19.06 -15.09 -25.77
CA LYS A 29 -19.17 -15.24 -27.23
C LYS A 29 -20.55 -14.82 -27.79
N ASN A 30 -21.06 -13.67 -27.34
CA ASN A 30 -22.37 -13.12 -27.72
C ASN A 30 -23.58 -13.99 -27.33
N LYS A 31 -23.44 -14.95 -26.43
CA LYS A 31 -24.54 -15.72 -25.87
C LYS A 31 -24.65 -15.52 -24.38
N LYS A 32 -25.85 -15.32 -23.87
CA LYS A 32 -26.11 -15.28 -22.42
C LYS A 32 -25.84 -16.66 -21.82
N THR A 33 -25.04 -16.70 -20.78
CA THR A 33 -24.81 -17.91 -19.97
C THR A 33 -25.84 -18.00 -18.85
N PRO A 34 -26.06 -19.17 -18.27
CA PRO A 34 -26.94 -19.34 -17.10
C PRO A 34 -26.28 -18.78 -15.80
N MET A 35 -25.09 -18.20 -15.89
CA MET A 35 -24.44 -17.58 -14.74
C MET A 35 -24.91 -16.13 -14.60
N PHE A 36 -25.28 -15.77 -13.38
CA PHE A 36 -25.77 -14.43 -13.03
C PHE A 36 -24.85 -13.81 -12.00
N ASP A 37 -24.66 -12.48 -12.10
CA ASP A 37 -24.00 -11.68 -11.09
C ASP A 37 -24.88 -10.53 -10.65
N ILE A 38 -24.69 -10.07 -9.42
CA ILE A 38 -25.41 -8.91 -8.88
C ILE A 38 -24.54 -7.68 -9.10
N ILE A 39 -25.04 -6.76 -9.91
CA ILE A 39 -24.43 -5.47 -10.15
C ILE A 39 -25.20 -4.40 -9.36
N TYR A 40 -24.49 -3.55 -8.67
CA TYR A 40 -25.09 -2.44 -7.94
C TYR A 40 -25.14 -1.19 -8.82
N HIS A 41 -26.35 -0.79 -9.20
CA HIS A 41 -26.57 0.46 -9.91
C HIS A 41 -26.61 1.59 -8.91
N MET A 42 -25.59 2.45 -8.93
CA MET A 42 -25.46 3.57 -8.00
C MET A 42 -26.37 4.71 -8.41
N VAL A 43 -27.25 5.10 -7.50
CA VAL A 43 -28.20 6.21 -7.68
C VAL A 43 -27.62 7.51 -7.15
N SER A 44 -27.01 7.47 -5.99
CA SER A 44 -26.33 8.62 -5.38
C SER A 44 -25.13 8.16 -4.56
N SER A 45 -24.18 9.05 -4.34
CA SER A 45 -23.00 8.76 -3.56
C SER A 45 -22.50 9.98 -2.82
N THR A 46 -21.99 9.74 -1.64
CA THR A 46 -21.22 10.70 -0.86
C THR A 46 -19.82 10.16 -0.63
N HIS A 47 -18.82 11.04 -0.66
CA HIS A 47 -17.49 10.65 -0.25
C HIS A 47 -17.49 10.39 1.26
N GLU A 48 -17.13 9.17 1.64
CA GLU A 48 -16.87 8.82 3.04
C GLU A 48 -15.42 9.15 3.43
N SER A 49 -14.74 9.95 2.65
CA SER A 49 -13.53 10.56 3.13
C SER A 49 -13.93 11.59 4.18
N VAL A 50 -14.14 11.12 5.41
CA VAL A 50 -13.86 11.98 6.55
C VAL A 50 -12.43 12.45 6.28
N PRO A 51 -12.18 13.71 5.91
CA PRO A 51 -10.83 14.20 5.81
C PRO A 51 -10.18 13.82 7.14
N PHE A 52 -8.89 13.45 7.15
CA PHE A 52 -8.19 13.19 8.42
C PHE A 52 -8.34 14.39 9.40
N THR A 53 -8.68 15.56 8.89
CA THR A 53 -9.04 16.78 9.64
C THR A 53 -10.39 16.70 10.36
N GLU A 54 -11.24 15.72 10.07
CA GLU A 54 -12.58 15.56 10.67
C GLU A 54 -12.70 14.31 11.54
N ILE A 55 -11.59 13.62 11.87
CA ILE A 55 -11.60 12.59 12.91
C ILE A 55 -11.95 13.31 14.22
N LYS A 56 -13.15 13.09 14.69
CA LYS A 56 -13.59 13.60 15.98
C LYS A 56 -12.94 12.73 17.06
N ILE A 57 -11.89 13.25 17.65
CA ILE A 57 -11.25 12.67 18.83
C ILE A 57 -12.05 13.19 20.03
N SER A 58 -12.56 12.31 20.87
CA SER A 58 -13.24 12.70 22.12
C SER A 58 -12.24 13.32 23.10
N ASP A 59 -12.73 14.10 24.05
CA ASP A 59 -11.85 14.72 25.05
C ASP A 59 -11.13 13.67 25.90
N GLU A 60 -11.75 12.52 26.14
CA GLU A 60 -11.15 11.39 26.84
C GLU A 60 -10.01 10.76 26.03
N GLU A 61 -10.21 10.52 24.73
CA GLU A 61 -9.18 10.01 23.82
C GLU A 61 -8.02 10.99 23.69
N ARG A 62 -8.32 12.29 23.63
CA ARG A 62 -7.31 13.34 23.61
C ARG A 62 -6.44 13.31 24.87
N ALA A 63 -7.07 13.24 26.04
CA ALA A 63 -6.34 13.16 27.31
C ALA A 63 -5.43 11.93 27.37
N GLN A 64 -5.89 10.77 26.89
CA GLN A 64 -5.07 9.56 26.80
C GLN A 64 -3.89 9.71 25.84
N ILE A 65 -4.09 10.35 24.69
CA ILE A 65 -3.02 10.62 23.72
C ILE A 65 -1.99 11.57 24.31
N GLU A 66 -2.41 12.64 25.00
CA GLU A 66 -1.54 13.61 25.64
C GLU A 66 -0.72 12.98 26.79
N ASP A 67 -1.33 12.09 27.59
CA ASP A 67 -0.65 11.35 28.64
C ASP A 67 0.43 10.40 28.06
N VAL A 68 0.09 9.65 27.03
CA VAL A 68 1.08 8.82 26.32
C VAL A 68 2.18 9.66 25.69
N ALA A 69 1.86 10.80 25.10
CA ALA A 69 2.83 11.71 24.49
C ALA A 69 3.79 12.34 25.49
N ALA A 70 3.36 12.52 26.73
CA ALA A 70 4.20 13.08 27.82
C ALA A 70 5.16 12.03 28.43
N THR A 71 5.05 10.77 28.02
CA THR A 71 5.87 9.67 28.57
C THR A 71 7.33 9.80 28.13
N ASP A 72 8.25 9.70 29.07
CA ASP A 72 9.67 9.59 28.77
C ASP A 72 9.98 8.37 27.89
N ASN A 73 10.92 8.54 26.94
CA ASN A 73 11.30 7.47 26.01
C ASN A 73 10.14 6.92 25.14
N LEU A 74 9.21 7.78 24.76
CA LEU A 74 8.03 7.46 23.94
C LEU A 74 8.35 6.56 22.75
N LEU A 75 9.38 6.87 21.96
CA LEU A 75 9.76 6.04 20.80
C LEU A 75 10.14 4.61 21.18
N GLN A 76 10.75 4.42 22.34
CA GLN A 76 11.09 3.08 22.83
C GLN A 76 9.83 2.32 23.28
N LEU A 77 8.93 2.99 23.97
CA LEU A 77 7.66 2.43 24.41
C LEU A 77 6.83 1.98 23.21
N MET A 78 6.65 2.85 22.22
CA MET A 78 5.93 2.54 20.99
C MET A 78 6.62 1.42 20.18
N GLY A 79 7.96 1.43 20.10
CA GLY A 79 8.72 0.37 19.44
C GLY A 79 8.50 -1.00 20.09
N ASN A 80 8.42 -1.04 21.41
CA ASN A 80 8.11 -2.29 22.15
C ASN A 80 6.68 -2.76 21.90
N SER A 81 5.75 -1.86 21.63
CA SER A 81 4.35 -2.17 21.31
C SER A 81 4.14 -2.73 19.91
N ILE A 82 5.10 -2.51 18.98
CA ILE A 82 5.05 -3.12 17.64
C ILE A 82 5.31 -4.62 17.75
N ALA A 83 4.35 -5.43 17.29
CA ALA A 83 4.43 -6.89 17.27
C ALA A 83 5.03 -7.48 18.56
N PRO A 84 4.38 -7.34 19.71
CA PRO A 84 4.95 -7.69 21.03
C PRO A 84 5.29 -9.18 21.15
N SER A 85 4.64 -10.05 20.39
CA SER A 85 4.90 -11.49 20.35
C SER A 85 6.26 -11.85 19.72
N ILE A 86 6.89 -10.92 18.99
CA ILE A 86 8.19 -11.15 18.37
C ILE A 86 9.28 -10.68 19.33
N PHE A 87 10.07 -11.64 19.84
CA PHE A 87 11.23 -11.33 20.69
C PHE A 87 12.19 -10.39 19.99
N ALA A 88 12.58 -9.32 20.64
CA ALA A 88 13.41 -8.28 20.06
C ALA A 88 14.79 -8.20 20.74
N ASN A 89 15.83 -8.59 20.03
CA ASN A 89 17.20 -8.18 20.32
C ASN A 89 17.42 -6.69 19.97
N ASP A 90 18.59 -6.16 20.27
CA ASP A 90 18.86 -4.70 20.06
C ASP A 90 18.70 -4.28 18.60
N LYS A 91 19.09 -5.13 17.64
CA LYS A 91 18.91 -4.86 16.21
C LYS A 91 17.43 -4.81 15.82
N LEU A 92 16.63 -5.76 16.30
CA LEU A 92 15.21 -5.79 16.02
C LEU A 92 14.45 -4.66 16.74
N ARG A 93 14.92 -4.23 17.92
CA ARG A 93 14.39 -3.02 18.59
C ARG A 93 14.58 -1.77 17.73
N LEU A 94 15.74 -1.63 17.08
CA LEU A 94 15.98 -0.53 16.15
C LEU A 94 15.01 -0.58 14.96
N ILE A 95 14.81 -1.78 14.37
CA ILE A 95 13.84 -1.97 13.29
C ILE A 95 12.43 -1.59 13.74
N LYS A 96 11.97 -2.07 14.91
CA LYS A 96 10.65 -1.72 15.45
C LYS A 96 10.48 -0.20 15.65
N ARG A 97 11.49 0.51 16.13
CA ARG A 97 11.46 1.98 16.21
C ARG A 97 11.37 2.64 14.84
N SER A 98 12.07 2.12 13.84
CA SER A 98 11.98 2.61 12.46
C SER A 98 10.57 2.41 11.88
N LEU A 99 9.92 1.30 12.19
CA LEU A 99 8.52 1.04 11.80
C LEU A 99 7.55 2.02 12.47
N VAL A 100 7.77 2.40 13.73
CA VAL A 100 7.00 3.47 14.40
C VAL A 100 7.16 4.78 13.63
N LEU A 101 8.40 5.17 13.31
CA LEU A 101 8.64 6.41 12.54
C LEU A 101 7.99 6.36 11.15
N GLN A 102 7.94 5.19 10.52
CA GLN A 102 7.25 5.00 9.25
C GLN A 102 5.74 5.23 9.36
N LEU A 103 5.09 4.79 10.45
CA LEU A 103 3.65 5.00 10.68
C LEU A 103 3.30 6.49 10.82
N PHE A 104 4.13 7.25 11.53
CA PHE A 104 3.94 8.69 11.66
C PHE A 104 4.29 9.42 10.37
N GLY A 105 5.29 8.94 9.65
CA GLY A 105 5.80 9.60 8.45
C GLY A 105 6.39 10.98 8.72
N GLY A 106 6.63 11.71 7.65
CA GLY A 106 7.07 13.11 7.67
C GLY A 106 6.01 14.04 7.09
N VAL A 107 6.27 15.33 7.18
CA VAL A 107 5.39 16.36 6.65
C VAL A 107 5.65 16.56 5.15
N ARG A 108 4.61 16.43 4.35
CA ARG A 108 4.66 16.77 2.93
C ARG A 108 4.90 18.27 2.77
N ARG A 109 5.96 18.64 2.05
CA ARG A 109 6.35 20.04 1.84
C ARG A 109 6.14 20.45 0.39
N LYS A 110 5.65 21.67 0.19
CA LYS A 110 5.60 22.31 -1.12
C LYS A 110 6.90 23.09 -1.33
N THR A 111 7.57 22.85 -2.46
CA THR A 111 8.78 23.60 -2.85
C THR A 111 8.40 24.90 -3.54
N SER A 112 9.36 25.83 -3.69
CA SER A 112 9.21 27.10 -4.41
C SER A 112 8.72 26.88 -5.86
N ASP A 113 9.10 25.77 -6.49
CA ASP A 113 8.78 25.42 -7.86
C ASP A 113 7.39 24.78 -8.02
N ASN A 114 6.52 24.90 -7.02
CA ASN A 114 5.19 24.29 -6.98
C ASN A 114 5.18 22.75 -6.94
N ASN A 115 6.33 22.11 -6.82
CA ASN A 115 6.47 20.67 -6.63
C ASN A 115 6.21 20.28 -5.17
N TYR A 116 5.97 19.01 -4.93
CA TYR A 116 5.77 18.49 -3.59
C TYR A 116 6.86 17.47 -3.26
N LEU A 117 7.52 17.66 -2.13
CA LEU A 117 8.35 16.65 -1.51
C LEU A 117 7.46 15.76 -0.65
N ARG A 118 7.56 14.45 -0.86
CA ARG A 118 6.81 13.46 -0.07
C ARG A 118 7.27 13.47 1.39
N GLY A 119 6.34 13.17 2.30
CA GLY A 119 6.64 12.90 3.71
C GLY A 119 6.68 11.41 4.04
N ASP A 120 6.15 10.54 3.16
CA ASP A 120 6.08 9.11 3.40
C ASP A 120 7.46 8.47 3.39
N ILE A 121 7.72 7.61 4.39
CA ILE A 121 8.99 6.90 4.56
C ILE A 121 8.82 5.49 3.99
N HIS A 122 9.67 5.11 3.05
CA HIS A 122 9.72 3.75 2.53
C HIS A 122 10.81 2.97 3.25
N ILE A 123 10.50 1.74 3.67
CA ILE A 123 11.44 0.84 4.36
C ILE A 123 11.51 -0.49 3.61
N LEU A 124 12.72 -0.95 3.37
CA LEU A 124 13.00 -2.28 2.88
C LEU A 124 13.70 -3.10 3.97
N LEU A 125 13.07 -4.20 4.40
CA LEU A 125 13.64 -5.17 5.31
C LEU A 125 14.33 -6.27 4.53
N MET A 126 15.65 -6.27 4.52
CA MET A 126 16.46 -7.32 3.91
C MET A 126 17.02 -8.23 4.99
N GLY A 127 16.90 -9.55 4.83
CA GLY A 127 17.42 -10.48 5.83
C GLY A 127 17.16 -11.94 5.47
N ASP A 128 17.78 -12.83 6.21
CA ASP A 128 17.63 -14.26 6.02
C ASP A 128 16.20 -14.76 6.23
N PRO A 129 15.82 -15.90 5.66
CA PRO A 129 14.55 -16.54 5.96
C PRO A 129 14.40 -16.82 7.46
N GLY A 130 13.18 -16.72 7.98
CA GLY A 130 12.86 -17.06 9.36
C GLY A 130 13.13 -15.96 10.40
N VAL A 131 13.56 -14.75 10.00
CA VAL A 131 13.78 -13.61 10.92
C VAL A 131 12.54 -12.75 11.15
N ALA A 132 11.35 -13.31 10.99
CA ALA A 132 10.06 -12.68 11.25
C ALA A 132 9.69 -11.47 10.38
N LYS A 133 10.33 -11.26 9.20
CA LYS A 133 10.01 -10.15 8.29
C LYS A 133 8.52 -10.11 7.92
N SER A 134 8.00 -11.22 7.40
CA SER A 134 6.59 -11.34 6.96
C SER A 134 5.60 -11.10 8.09
N GLN A 135 5.93 -11.51 9.32
CA GLN A 135 5.10 -11.26 10.49
C GLN A 135 5.06 -9.77 10.85
N LEU A 136 6.20 -9.07 10.77
CA LEU A 136 6.25 -7.63 10.96
C LEU A 136 5.43 -6.90 9.89
N LEU A 137 5.54 -7.28 8.62
CA LEU A 137 4.76 -6.71 7.52
C LEU A 137 3.25 -6.90 7.74
N SER A 138 2.84 -8.11 8.08
CA SER A 138 1.43 -8.43 8.38
C SER A 138 0.90 -7.61 9.55
N TYR A 139 1.67 -7.52 10.65
CA TYR A 139 1.30 -6.70 11.80
C TYR A 139 1.13 -5.22 11.40
N MET A 140 2.10 -4.66 10.69
CA MET A 140 2.09 -3.26 10.26
C MET A 140 0.93 -2.95 9.32
N SER A 141 0.61 -3.85 8.38
CA SER A 141 -0.55 -3.68 7.50
C SER A 141 -1.88 -3.70 8.25
N ASN A 142 -1.98 -4.47 9.34
CA ASN A 142 -3.20 -4.56 10.14
C ASN A 142 -3.43 -3.33 11.02
N ILE A 143 -2.37 -2.74 11.60
CA ILE A 143 -2.49 -1.56 12.46
C ILE A 143 -2.55 -0.25 11.67
N SER A 144 -2.05 -0.24 10.43
CA SER A 144 -2.04 0.97 9.62
C SER A 144 -3.42 1.27 9.04
N PRO A 145 -3.88 2.53 9.10
CA PRO A 145 -5.06 2.94 8.34
C PRO A 145 -4.87 2.61 6.86
N ARG A 146 -5.89 1.97 6.25
CA ARG A 146 -5.83 1.55 4.84
C ARG A 146 -4.61 0.67 4.50
N GLY A 147 -4.10 -0.06 5.48
CA GLY A 147 -3.02 -1.02 5.27
C GLY A 147 -3.44 -2.11 4.29
N LYS A 148 -2.58 -2.43 3.32
CA LYS A 148 -2.75 -3.52 2.38
C LYS A 148 -1.51 -4.38 2.37
N PHE A 149 -1.72 -5.68 2.23
CA PHE A 149 -0.66 -6.66 2.15
C PHE A 149 -0.65 -7.32 0.77
N ALA A 150 0.53 -7.45 0.18
CA ALA A 150 0.75 -8.14 -1.09
C ALA A 150 2.00 -9.02 -1.01
N THR A 151 2.07 -10.03 -1.88
CA THR A 151 3.21 -10.94 -1.98
C THR A 151 3.81 -10.82 -3.38
N GLY A 152 5.10 -10.55 -3.49
CA GLY A 152 5.78 -10.33 -4.78
C GLY A 152 5.73 -11.53 -5.71
N GLY A 153 5.74 -12.76 -5.18
CA GLY A 153 5.65 -13.98 -5.98
C GLY A 153 4.31 -14.20 -6.69
N GLY A 154 3.25 -13.53 -6.25
CA GLY A 154 1.90 -13.66 -6.82
C GLY A 154 1.34 -12.36 -7.40
N THR A 155 2.09 -11.27 -7.35
CA THR A 155 1.59 -9.94 -7.74
C THR A 155 2.34 -9.43 -8.97
N THR A 156 1.58 -9.00 -9.98
CA THR A 156 2.12 -8.33 -11.17
C THR A 156 2.20 -6.81 -10.95
N GLY A 157 2.93 -6.09 -11.82
CA GLY A 157 2.97 -4.63 -11.79
C GLY A 157 1.58 -3.99 -11.87
N ALA A 158 0.67 -4.59 -12.63
CA ALA A 158 -0.73 -4.18 -12.69
C ALA A 158 -1.46 -4.36 -11.36
N GLY A 159 -1.21 -5.48 -10.65
CA GLY A 159 -1.76 -5.72 -9.31
C GLY A 159 -1.19 -4.79 -8.24
N LEU A 160 0.05 -4.30 -8.44
CA LEU A 160 0.64 -3.29 -7.56
C LEU A 160 0.10 -1.89 -7.87
N THR A 161 -0.08 -1.56 -9.13
CA THR A 161 -0.44 -0.21 -9.59
C THR A 161 -1.91 -0.09 -9.97
N ALA A 162 -2.26 -0.41 -11.20
CA ALA A 162 -3.65 -0.45 -11.68
C ALA A 162 -3.76 -1.28 -12.96
N ALA A 163 -4.91 -1.89 -13.15
CA ALA A 163 -5.25 -2.65 -14.36
C ALA A 163 -6.48 -2.07 -15.04
N ALA A 164 -6.47 -2.05 -16.39
CA ALA A 164 -7.69 -1.93 -17.16
C ALA A 164 -8.14 -3.34 -17.53
N ILE A 165 -9.21 -3.79 -16.90
CA ILE A 165 -9.83 -5.09 -17.10
C ILE A 165 -11.09 -4.95 -17.95
N ARG A 166 -11.39 -5.98 -18.74
CA ARG A 166 -12.60 -5.98 -19.55
C ARG A 166 -13.78 -6.41 -18.68
N ASP A 167 -14.81 -5.57 -18.63
CA ASP A 167 -16.07 -5.93 -17.97
C ASP A 167 -16.74 -7.07 -18.73
N THR A 168 -16.78 -8.25 -18.13
CA THR A 168 -17.41 -9.45 -18.72
C THR A 168 -18.93 -9.48 -18.52
N PHE A 169 -19.45 -8.71 -17.59
CA PHE A 169 -20.88 -8.64 -17.26
C PHE A 169 -21.59 -7.43 -17.87
N GLY A 170 -20.85 -6.45 -18.41
CA GLY A 170 -21.36 -5.26 -19.05
C GLY A 170 -21.23 -5.28 -20.57
N ASP A 171 -21.04 -4.09 -21.15
CA ASP A 171 -20.93 -3.88 -22.61
C ASP A 171 -19.56 -4.30 -23.17
N GLY A 172 -18.74 -5.02 -22.43
CA GLY A 172 -17.38 -5.41 -22.81
C GLY A 172 -16.39 -4.23 -22.80
N ARG A 173 -16.76 -3.10 -22.20
CA ARG A 173 -15.89 -1.94 -22.01
C ARG A 173 -14.81 -2.24 -20.98
N PHE A 174 -13.73 -1.50 -21.04
CA PHE A 174 -12.70 -1.59 -20.01
C PHE A 174 -13.15 -0.87 -18.74
N ALA A 175 -12.91 -1.49 -17.59
CA ALA A 175 -13.04 -0.91 -16.27
C ALA A 175 -11.66 -0.77 -15.62
N LEU A 176 -11.47 0.25 -14.80
CA LEU A 176 -10.22 0.48 -14.08
C LEU A 176 -10.28 -0.21 -12.71
N GLU A 177 -9.33 -1.11 -12.48
CA GLU A 177 -9.12 -1.76 -11.19
C GLU A 177 -7.87 -1.18 -10.52
N ALA A 178 -8.01 -0.75 -9.25
CA ALA A 178 -6.90 -0.22 -8.48
C ALA A 178 -6.08 -1.37 -7.87
N GLY A 179 -4.76 -1.26 -8.00
CA GLY A 179 -3.82 -2.16 -7.35
C GLY A 179 -3.57 -1.78 -5.88
N VAL A 180 -2.62 -2.48 -5.27
CA VAL A 180 -2.29 -2.34 -3.84
C VAL A 180 -1.89 -0.92 -3.47
N LEU A 181 -1.07 -0.24 -4.28
CA LEU A 181 -0.58 1.11 -3.97
C LEU A 181 -1.69 2.17 -3.93
N PRO A 182 -2.58 2.30 -4.93
CA PRO A 182 -3.71 3.22 -4.84
C PRO A 182 -4.70 2.86 -3.74
N LEU A 183 -4.92 1.56 -3.48
CA LEU A 183 -5.80 1.10 -2.40
C LEU A 183 -5.25 1.48 -1.01
N SER A 184 -3.93 1.63 -0.90
CA SER A 184 -3.24 2.07 0.32
C SER A 184 -3.04 3.59 0.39
N ASP A 185 -3.67 4.39 -0.47
CA ASP A 185 -3.49 5.85 -0.45
C ASP A 185 -3.71 6.44 0.95
N ARG A 186 -2.72 7.17 1.46
CA ARG A 186 -2.64 7.68 2.84
C ARG A 186 -2.58 6.60 3.93
N GLY A 187 -2.01 5.46 3.61
CA GLY A 187 -1.80 4.35 4.53
C GLY A 187 -0.48 3.65 4.26
N LEU A 188 -0.46 2.33 4.42
CA LEU A 188 0.72 1.49 4.27
C LEU A 188 0.50 0.38 3.25
N ALA A 189 1.38 0.26 2.27
CA ALA A 189 1.49 -0.90 1.40
C ALA A 189 2.61 -1.82 1.90
N ALA A 190 2.26 -2.98 2.44
CA ALA A 190 3.19 -4.01 2.86
C ALA A 190 3.40 -5.00 1.73
N ILE A 191 4.63 -5.17 1.27
CA ILE A 191 4.97 -6.04 0.12
C ILE A 191 6.00 -7.06 0.58
N ASP A 192 5.57 -8.29 0.75
CA ASP A 192 6.47 -9.40 1.07
C ASP A 192 7.09 -10.00 -0.19
N GLU A 193 8.20 -10.72 -0.04
CA GLU A 193 8.94 -11.33 -1.16
C GLU A 193 9.26 -10.34 -2.30
N PHE A 194 9.65 -9.12 -1.97
CA PHE A 194 9.95 -8.06 -2.94
C PHE A 194 11.03 -8.47 -3.96
N ASP A 195 11.92 -9.38 -3.58
CA ASP A 195 12.93 -9.98 -4.45
C ASP A 195 12.34 -10.80 -5.60
N LYS A 196 11.11 -11.32 -5.45
CA LYS A 196 10.42 -12.13 -6.46
C LYS A 196 9.72 -11.29 -7.54
N ILE A 197 9.53 -9.99 -7.31
CA ILE A 197 8.94 -9.10 -8.28
C ILE A 197 9.93 -8.91 -9.45
N SER A 198 9.43 -8.99 -10.69
CA SER A 198 10.26 -8.74 -11.87
C SER A 198 10.79 -7.30 -11.90
N ASN A 199 11.92 -7.05 -12.57
CA ASN A 199 12.46 -5.70 -12.68
C ASN A 199 11.53 -4.74 -13.44
N GLU A 200 10.77 -5.25 -14.41
CA GLU A 200 9.76 -4.50 -15.15
C GLU A 200 8.62 -4.05 -14.22
N ASP A 201 8.12 -4.97 -13.38
CA ASP A 201 7.06 -4.68 -12.42
C ASP A 201 7.53 -3.72 -11.32
N LYS A 202 8.78 -3.86 -10.84
CA LYS A 202 9.40 -2.88 -9.92
C LYS A 202 9.45 -1.49 -10.54
N GLY A 203 9.81 -1.40 -11.83
CA GLY A 203 9.82 -0.15 -12.58
C GLY A 203 8.46 0.56 -12.60
N SER A 204 7.37 -0.20 -12.63
CA SER A 204 6.02 0.35 -12.59
C SER A 204 5.66 1.05 -11.27
N MET A 205 6.37 0.76 -10.18
CA MET A 205 6.17 1.37 -8.87
C MET A 205 6.86 2.74 -8.72
N HIS A 206 7.87 3.05 -9.52
CA HIS A 206 8.68 4.28 -9.38
C HIS A 206 7.83 5.56 -9.37
N PRO A 207 6.85 5.75 -10.30
CA PRO A 207 6.00 6.94 -10.27
C PRO A 207 5.19 7.06 -8.98
N ALA A 208 4.74 5.93 -8.43
CA ALA A 208 4.03 5.91 -7.15
C ALA A 208 4.95 6.30 -5.99
N MET A 209 6.19 5.79 -5.99
CA MET A 209 7.16 6.06 -4.92
C MET A 209 7.67 7.49 -4.93
N GLU A 210 7.89 8.07 -6.11
CA GLU A 210 8.44 9.42 -6.26
C GLU A 210 7.37 10.49 -6.31
N GLN A 211 6.42 10.34 -7.24
CA GLN A 211 5.40 11.35 -7.54
C GLN A 211 4.10 11.13 -6.76
N GLN A 212 3.97 10.00 -6.06
CA GLN A 212 2.77 9.62 -5.31
C GLN A 212 1.51 9.54 -6.19
N ARG A 213 1.70 9.17 -7.46
CA ARG A 213 0.65 9.05 -8.49
C ARG A 213 0.95 7.90 -9.43
N ILE A 214 -0.11 7.30 -9.92
CA ILE A 214 -0.06 6.27 -10.95
C ILE A 214 -0.87 6.75 -12.14
N TYR A 215 -0.26 6.77 -13.30
CA TYR A 215 -0.89 7.14 -14.57
C TYR A 215 -1.32 5.89 -15.31
N VAL A 216 -2.56 5.84 -15.69
CA VAL A 216 -3.12 4.73 -16.49
C VAL A 216 -3.64 5.29 -17.80
N ALA A 217 -3.13 4.74 -18.91
CA ALA A 217 -3.60 5.03 -20.26
C ALA A 217 -3.74 3.69 -21.01
N LYS A 218 -4.87 3.02 -20.86
CA LYS A 218 -5.11 1.69 -21.45
C LYS A 218 -6.60 1.47 -21.72
N GLY A 219 -6.91 0.82 -22.86
CA GLY A 219 -8.29 0.45 -23.19
C GLY A 219 -9.24 1.63 -23.37
N GLY A 220 -8.74 2.80 -23.79
CA GLY A 220 -9.53 4.02 -23.90
C GLY A 220 -9.78 4.75 -22.57
N ILE A 221 -9.21 4.24 -21.47
CA ILE A 221 -9.29 4.89 -20.15
C ILE A 221 -7.99 5.64 -19.91
N THR A 222 -8.10 6.92 -19.57
CA THR A 222 -7.00 7.73 -19.07
C THR A 222 -7.35 8.22 -17.68
N ALA A 223 -6.57 7.82 -16.67
CA ALA A 223 -6.81 8.18 -15.28
C ALA A 223 -5.50 8.38 -14.53
N THR A 224 -5.54 9.25 -13.52
CA THR A 224 -4.45 9.43 -12.56
C THR A 224 -4.95 9.03 -11.18
N LEU A 225 -4.37 7.97 -10.61
CA LEU A 225 -4.71 7.48 -9.29
C LEU A 225 -3.72 8.02 -8.25
N PRO A 226 -4.19 8.54 -7.12
CA PRO A 226 -3.30 8.88 -6.01
C PRO A 226 -2.73 7.60 -5.38
N ALA A 227 -1.45 7.63 -5.02
CA ALA A 227 -0.74 6.54 -4.35
C ALA A 227 0.22 7.11 -3.29
N ARG A 228 -0.30 7.95 -2.41
CA ARG A 228 0.41 8.58 -1.30
C ARG A 228 0.43 7.62 -0.12
N CYS A 229 1.27 6.60 -0.20
CA CYS A 229 1.38 5.58 0.83
C CYS A 229 2.83 5.36 1.22
N ALA A 230 3.04 4.98 2.48
CA ALA A 230 4.30 4.41 2.90
C ALA A 230 4.42 2.98 2.35
N ILE A 231 5.60 2.59 1.89
CA ILE A 231 5.88 1.23 1.43
C ILE A 231 6.79 0.55 2.44
N LEU A 232 6.35 -0.60 2.93
CA LEU A 232 7.14 -1.50 3.75
C LEU A 232 7.35 -2.79 2.96
N ALA A 233 8.55 -3.01 2.48
CA ALA A 233 8.89 -4.19 1.71
C ALA A 233 9.80 -5.14 2.49
N ALA A 234 9.68 -6.45 2.23
CA ALA A 234 10.60 -7.45 2.73
C ALA A 234 11.17 -8.27 1.57
N ALA A 235 12.46 -8.57 1.66
CA ALA A 235 13.18 -9.34 0.66
C ALA A 235 14.18 -10.30 1.31
N ASN A 236 14.54 -11.35 0.58
CA ASN A 236 15.66 -12.20 0.91
C ASN A 236 16.89 -11.79 0.06
N PRO A 237 18.11 -12.03 0.52
CA PRO A 237 19.31 -11.78 -0.26
C PRO A 237 19.37 -12.72 -1.49
N LYS A 238 20.10 -12.32 -2.53
CA LYS A 238 20.20 -13.01 -3.81
C LYS A 238 20.57 -14.51 -3.70
N GLY A 239 21.40 -14.87 -2.74
CA GLY A 239 21.77 -16.26 -2.46
C GLY A 239 20.83 -16.99 -1.50
N GLY A 240 19.69 -16.40 -1.13
CA GLY A 240 18.75 -16.92 -0.15
C GLY A 240 19.18 -16.66 1.30
N ARG A 241 20.46 -16.50 1.57
CA ARG A 241 21.06 -16.14 2.87
C ARG A 241 22.27 -15.24 2.67
N PHE A 242 22.51 -14.38 3.64
CA PHE A 242 23.79 -13.67 3.68
C PHE A 242 24.93 -14.64 3.98
N SER A 243 26.06 -14.46 3.30
CA SER A 243 27.26 -15.27 3.59
C SER A 243 27.76 -14.95 4.99
N ASN A 244 28.14 -15.99 5.75
CA ASN A 244 28.81 -15.83 7.04
C ASN A 244 30.25 -15.30 6.80
N ARG A 245 30.36 -14.00 6.52
CA ARG A 245 31.65 -13.31 6.42
C ARG A 245 31.98 -12.67 7.75
N ASN A 246 33.24 -12.78 8.13
CA ASN A 246 33.81 -12.10 9.29
C ASN A 246 33.47 -10.61 9.26
N GLU A 247 33.39 -9.97 10.43
CA GLU A 247 32.98 -8.59 10.69
C GLU A 247 33.67 -7.50 9.83
N ASN A 248 34.61 -7.87 8.96
CA ASN A 248 35.38 -7.01 8.05
C ASN A 248 34.83 -6.98 6.60
N SER A 249 33.66 -7.56 6.31
CA SER A 249 33.07 -7.43 4.97
C SER A 249 32.56 -6.00 4.75
N SER A 250 32.99 -5.39 3.64
CA SER A 250 32.59 -4.01 3.31
C SER A 250 31.07 -3.92 3.13
N ILE A 251 30.49 -2.77 3.44
CA ILE A 251 29.06 -2.44 3.18
C ILE A 251 28.71 -2.73 1.70
N MET A 252 29.63 -2.49 0.77
CA MET A 252 29.49 -2.77 -0.67
C MET A 252 29.20 -4.24 -0.96
N THR A 253 29.92 -5.18 -0.30
CA THR A 253 29.71 -6.62 -0.50
C THR A 253 28.34 -7.07 0.00
N SER A 254 27.84 -6.46 1.07
CA SER A 254 26.47 -6.71 1.56
C SER A 254 25.41 -6.19 0.58
N PHE A 255 25.65 -5.06 -0.09
CA PHE A 255 24.76 -4.55 -1.15
C PHE A 255 24.75 -5.47 -2.37
N GLU A 256 25.88 -5.98 -2.82
CA GLU A 256 25.96 -6.94 -3.94
C GLU A 256 25.17 -8.21 -3.65
N GLU A 257 25.17 -8.69 -2.40
CA GLU A 257 24.38 -9.84 -1.97
C GLU A 257 22.87 -9.57 -1.97
N THR A 258 22.44 -8.32 -1.92
CA THR A 258 21.01 -7.99 -2.02
C THR A 258 20.46 -8.24 -3.42
N GLY A 259 21.29 -8.13 -4.46
CA GLY A 259 20.88 -8.25 -5.85
C GLY A 259 19.95 -7.12 -6.31
N LEU A 260 19.86 -6.04 -5.55
CA LEU A 260 19.14 -4.84 -5.94
C LEU A 260 20.05 -3.96 -6.81
N PRO A 261 19.52 -3.30 -7.86
CA PRO A 261 20.26 -2.27 -8.59
C PRO A 261 20.55 -1.09 -7.64
N TYR A 262 21.72 -0.47 -7.83
CA TYR A 262 22.15 0.72 -7.08
C TYR A 262 21.25 1.91 -7.38
#